data_d496d98679a57d99442fbf93ce618dc9
#
_entry.id   d496d98679a57d99442fbf93ce618dc9
#
_cell.length_a   1.000
_cell.length_b   1.000
_cell.length_c   1.000
_cell.angle_alpha   90.00
_cell.angle_beta   90.00
_cell.angle_gamma   90.00
#
_symmetry.space_group_name_H-M   'P 1'
#
loop_
_entity.id
_entity.type
_entity.pdbx_description
1 polymer ?
#
loop_
_entity_poly.entity_id
_entity_poly.type
_entity_poly.pdbx_seq_one_letter_code
_entity_poly.pdbx_strand_id
1 'polypeptide(L)'
;TYLPSSRSGILLRALEERKVKPVGSDKEIAFDVRIISATNENLTKAVAEGNFREDLYHRLNEFSLKALSLRERKEDIPVFANHFLAASNEELGKDVIGFEDEVMSVFKNYNWPGNLREMRNVVKRATLLCLGDFISLKDIPAELAAVDPVPQIEDLALKREKNEVQLIREALAKCHNNKSEAARLLKIDRKTLYNKMKLYSIE
;
A
#
# COMPACT_ATOMS: atom_id res chain seq x y z
N THR A 1 -1.83 21.03 -12.73
CA THR A 1 -1.99 22.28 -13.52
C THR A 1 -0.73 23.10 -13.33
N TYR A 2 0.09 23.22 -14.38
CA TYR A 2 1.31 24.01 -14.35
C TYR A 2 1.01 25.50 -14.21
N LEU A 3 1.90 26.24 -13.57
CA LEU A 3 1.84 27.71 -13.56
C LEU A 3 2.00 28.23 -14.99
N PRO A 4 1.13 29.11 -15.49
CA PRO A 4 1.33 29.77 -16.78
C PRO A 4 2.73 30.40 -16.88
N SER A 5 3.34 30.38 -18.05
CA SER A 5 4.72 30.86 -18.27
C SER A 5 4.96 32.29 -17.72
N SER A 6 3.95 33.16 -17.82
CA SER A 6 3.98 34.51 -17.27
C SER A 6 4.10 34.56 -15.74
N ARG A 7 3.41 33.65 -15.03
CA ARG A 7 3.47 33.59 -13.57
C ARG A 7 4.72 32.88 -13.06
N SER A 8 5.25 31.93 -13.83
CA SER A 8 6.51 31.25 -13.50
C SER A 8 7.69 32.22 -13.47
N GLY A 9 7.76 33.19 -14.41
CA GLY A 9 8.79 34.23 -14.41
C GLY A 9 8.71 35.18 -13.22
N ILE A 10 7.51 35.57 -12.81
CA ILE A 10 7.31 36.40 -11.60
C ILE A 10 7.77 35.67 -10.35
N LEU A 11 7.42 34.38 -10.24
CA LEU A 11 7.85 33.56 -9.10
C LEU A 11 9.36 33.42 -9.06
N LEU A 12 10.01 33.09 -10.19
CA LEU A 12 11.46 32.96 -10.27
C LEU A 12 12.15 34.24 -9.80
N ARG A 13 11.73 35.39 -10.34
CA ARG A 13 12.29 36.70 -9.96
C ARG A 13 12.10 36.97 -8.45
N ALA A 14 10.93 36.67 -7.90
CA ALA A 14 10.70 36.81 -6.46
C ALA A 14 11.64 35.92 -5.63
N LEU A 15 11.91 34.68 -6.08
CA LEU A 15 12.84 33.75 -5.41
C LEU A 15 14.31 34.25 -5.46
N GLU A 16 14.71 34.87 -6.56
CA GLU A 16 16.08 35.35 -6.77
C GLU A 16 16.35 36.68 -6.04
N GLU A 17 15.45 37.67 -6.23
CA GLU A 17 15.63 39.01 -5.70
C GLU A 17 15.16 39.15 -4.23
N ARG A 18 14.42 38.14 -3.70
CA ARG A 18 13.77 38.20 -2.37
C ARG A 18 12.91 39.44 -2.18
N LYS A 19 12.26 39.88 -3.26
CA LYS A 19 11.36 41.02 -3.29
C LYS A 19 10.10 40.69 -4.06
N VAL A 20 8.99 41.24 -3.63
CA VAL A 20 7.71 41.15 -4.32
C VAL A 20 7.11 42.50 -4.53
N LYS A 21 6.41 42.67 -5.64
CA LYS A 21 5.62 43.84 -5.94
C LYS A 21 4.13 43.49 -5.78
N PRO A 22 3.44 44.05 -4.78
CA PRO A 22 2.01 43.83 -4.59
C PRO A 22 1.21 44.29 -5.81
N VAL A 23 0.12 43.64 -6.11
CA VAL A 23 -0.79 44.02 -7.19
C VAL A 23 -1.32 45.43 -6.92
N GLY A 24 -1.19 46.34 -7.91
CA GLY A 24 -1.64 47.73 -7.79
C GLY A 24 -0.68 48.66 -7.04
N SER A 25 0.52 48.20 -6.70
CA SER A 25 1.56 49.04 -6.07
C SER A 25 2.83 49.08 -6.91
N ASP A 26 3.51 50.22 -6.93
CA ASP A 26 4.84 50.34 -7.54
C ASP A 26 5.98 50.11 -6.56
N LYS A 27 5.67 49.89 -5.29
CA LYS A 27 6.70 49.67 -4.25
C LYS A 27 7.08 48.20 -4.19
N GLU A 28 8.38 47.91 -4.23
CA GLU A 28 8.94 46.61 -3.94
C GLU A 28 9.05 46.44 -2.42
N ILE A 29 8.64 45.22 -1.96
CA ILE A 29 8.73 44.85 -0.56
C ILE A 29 9.69 43.67 -0.46
N ALA A 30 10.75 43.80 0.32
CA ALA A 30 11.66 42.69 0.62
C ALA A 30 10.98 41.70 1.56
N PHE A 31 11.26 40.40 1.38
CA PHE A 31 10.77 39.35 2.24
C PHE A 31 11.87 38.35 2.57
N ASP A 32 11.77 37.71 3.73
CA ASP A 32 12.60 36.60 4.14
C ASP A 32 11.66 35.44 4.57
N VAL A 33 11.54 34.44 3.70
CA VAL A 33 10.63 33.32 3.90
C VAL A 33 11.30 32.01 3.50
N ARG A 34 10.89 30.92 4.13
CA ARG A 34 11.19 29.54 3.68
C ARG A 34 10.09 29.10 2.73
N ILE A 35 10.48 28.70 1.53
CA ILE A 35 9.55 28.22 0.51
C ILE A 35 9.51 26.69 0.58
N ILE A 36 8.30 26.14 0.65
CA ILE A 36 8.03 24.71 0.59
C ILE A 36 7.07 24.49 -0.58
N SER A 37 7.52 23.72 -1.56
CA SER A 37 6.69 23.33 -2.71
C SER A 37 6.45 21.83 -2.70
N ALA A 38 5.30 21.40 -3.19
CA ALA A 38 4.97 19.99 -3.33
C ALA A 38 4.28 19.75 -4.67
N THR A 39 4.61 18.63 -5.30
CA THR A 39 3.99 18.17 -6.54
C THR A 39 3.92 16.64 -6.57
N ASN A 40 2.95 16.11 -7.28
CA ASN A 40 2.88 14.70 -7.63
C ASN A 40 3.34 14.43 -9.07
N GLU A 41 3.76 15.47 -9.80
CA GLU A 41 4.19 15.37 -11.19
C GLU A 41 5.72 15.19 -11.29
N ASN A 42 6.16 14.54 -12.36
CA ASN A 42 7.58 14.42 -12.67
C ASN A 42 8.05 15.73 -13.34
N LEU A 43 8.63 16.63 -12.55
CA LEU A 43 9.08 17.93 -13.05
C LEU A 43 10.21 17.81 -14.07
N THR A 44 11.10 16.81 -13.97
CA THR A 44 12.17 16.59 -14.96
C THR A 44 11.58 16.29 -16.35
N LYS A 45 10.52 15.47 -16.38
CA LYS A 45 9.79 15.19 -17.61
C LYS A 45 9.07 16.45 -18.12
N ALA A 46 8.44 17.19 -17.23
CA ALA A 46 7.74 18.43 -17.57
C ALA A 46 8.69 19.51 -18.16
N VAL A 47 9.92 19.59 -17.67
CA VAL A 47 10.98 20.46 -18.25
C VAL A 47 11.35 19.97 -19.66
N ALA A 48 11.59 18.67 -19.83
CA ALA A 48 11.93 18.11 -21.15
C ALA A 48 10.83 18.32 -22.22
N GLU A 49 9.57 18.33 -21.78
CA GLU A 49 8.39 18.58 -22.63
C GLU A 49 8.09 20.09 -22.82
N GLY A 50 8.86 20.99 -22.21
CA GLY A 50 8.63 22.43 -22.29
C GLY A 50 7.43 22.94 -21.46
N ASN A 51 6.83 22.08 -20.63
CA ASN A 51 5.67 22.40 -19.79
C ASN A 51 6.05 23.09 -18.47
N PHE A 52 7.33 23.02 -18.09
CA PHE A 52 7.87 23.67 -16.89
C PHE A 52 9.22 24.31 -17.21
N ARG A 53 9.48 25.48 -16.64
CA ARG A 53 10.75 26.21 -16.89
C ARG A 53 11.90 25.53 -16.14
N GLU A 54 13.00 25.33 -16.82
CA GLU A 54 14.22 24.73 -16.29
C GLU A 54 14.85 25.54 -15.17
N ASP A 55 14.90 26.89 -15.35
CA ASP A 55 15.45 27.80 -14.35
C ASP A 55 14.66 27.77 -13.02
N LEU A 56 13.34 27.77 -13.10
CA LEU A 56 12.47 27.63 -11.93
C LEU A 56 12.60 26.25 -11.28
N TYR A 57 12.72 25.19 -12.08
CA TYR A 57 12.98 23.84 -11.56
C TYR A 57 14.23 23.80 -10.71
N HIS A 58 15.36 24.29 -11.21
CA HIS A 58 16.62 24.30 -10.47
C HIS A 58 16.53 25.12 -9.19
N ARG A 59 15.84 26.25 -9.20
CA ARG A 59 15.67 27.10 -8.01
C ARG A 59 14.79 26.48 -6.93
N LEU A 60 13.77 25.70 -7.30
CA LEU A 60 12.89 25.00 -6.36
C LEU A 60 13.48 23.67 -5.89
N ASN A 61 14.33 23.04 -6.67
CA ASN A 61 14.87 21.70 -6.42
C ASN A 61 16.24 21.71 -5.73
N GLU A 62 16.62 22.78 -5.03
CA GLU A 62 17.86 22.85 -4.24
C GLU A 62 17.89 21.76 -3.15
N PHE A 63 16.73 21.42 -2.58
CA PHE A 63 16.57 20.34 -1.62
C PHE A 63 15.26 19.61 -1.90
N SER A 64 15.36 18.32 -2.20
CA SER A 64 14.21 17.49 -2.57
C SER A 64 14.00 16.34 -1.58
N LEU A 65 12.75 16.14 -1.16
CA LEU A 65 12.32 15.00 -0.37
C LEU A 65 11.28 14.20 -1.16
N LYS A 66 11.55 12.93 -1.37
CA LYS A 66 10.57 12.00 -1.95
C LYS A 66 9.72 11.40 -0.84
N ALA A 67 8.44 11.75 -0.78
CA ALA A 67 7.49 11.08 0.09
C ALA A 67 7.17 9.69 -0.49
N LEU A 68 7.46 8.63 0.28
CA LEU A 68 7.14 7.27 -0.12
C LEU A 68 5.62 7.05 -0.14
N SER A 69 5.14 6.36 -1.16
CA SER A 69 3.75 5.92 -1.21
C SER A 69 3.50 4.78 -0.22
N LEU A 70 2.24 4.57 0.18
CA LEU A 70 1.88 3.53 1.14
C LEU A 70 2.24 2.12 0.65
N ARG A 71 2.17 1.88 -0.65
CA ARG A 71 2.59 0.62 -1.28
C ARG A 71 4.10 0.32 -1.15
N GLU A 72 4.93 1.36 -0.94
CA GLU A 72 6.38 1.25 -0.76
C GLU A 72 6.76 1.07 0.72
N ARG A 73 5.78 1.19 1.65
CA ARG A 73 5.96 1.05 3.10
C ARG A 73 4.80 0.30 3.75
N LYS A 74 4.58 -0.92 3.29
CA LYS A 74 3.45 -1.77 3.73
C LYS A 74 3.47 -2.08 5.23
N GLU A 75 4.64 -2.05 5.84
CA GLU A 75 4.82 -2.29 7.28
C GLU A 75 4.18 -1.17 8.13
N ASP A 76 4.05 0.03 7.58
CA ASP A 76 3.42 1.16 8.27
C ASP A 76 1.88 1.14 8.20
N ILE A 77 1.30 0.29 7.33
CA ILE A 77 -0.16 0.21 7.13
C ILE A 77 -0.92 0.01 8.44
N PRO A 78 -0.54 -0.93 9.34
CA PRO A 78 -1.25 -1.11 10.60
C PRO A 78 -1.21 0.13 11.49
N VAL A 79 -0.10 0.86 11.50
CA VAL A 79 0.07 2.08 12.30
C VAL A 79 -0.87 3.17 11.80
N PHE A 80 -0.93 3.39 10.49
CA PHE A 80 -1.83 4.38 9.90
C PHE A 80 -3.30 3.98 10.04
N ALA A 81 -3.64 2.69 9.84
CA ALA A 81 -4.99 2.20 9.99
C ALA A 81 -5.52 2.45 11.42
N ASN A 82 -4.73 2.09 12.44
CA ASN A 82 -5.10 2.32 13.84
C ASN A 82 -5.19 3.81 14.18
N HIS A 83 -4.30 4.65 13.65
CA HIS A 83 -4.37 6.09 13.82
C HIS A 83 -5.67 6.67 13.23
N PHE A 84 -6.05 6.26 12.03
CA PHE A 84 -7.29 6.71 11.41
C PHE A 84 -8.53 6.14 12.10
N LEU A 85 -8.46 4.94 12.67
CA LEU A 85 -9.53 4.36 13.47
C LEU A 85 -9.78 5.19 14.74
N ALA A 86 -8.72 5.51 15.48
CA ALA A 86 -8.82 6.34 16.67
C ALA A 86 -9.44 7.72 16.36
N ALA A 87 -8.95 8.39 15.29
CA ALA A 87 -9.51 9.66 14.85
C ALA A 87 -10.98 9.55 14.40
N SER A 88 -11.36 8.42 13.76
CA SER A 88 -12.73 8.18 13.32
C SER A 88 -13.67 7.89 14.50
N ASN A 89 -13.21 7.16 15.52
CA ASN A 89 -13.96 6.93 16.75
C ASN A 89 -14.28 8.25 17.44
N GLU A 90 -13.28 9.13 17.60
CA GLU A 90 -13.48 10.46 18.19
C GLU A 90 -14.48 11.30 17.39
N GLU A 91 -14.34 11.34 16.07
CA GLU A 91 -15.21 12.15 15.19
C GLU A 91 -16.66 11.62 15.13
N LEU A 92 -16.84 10.29 15.17
CA LEU A 92 -18.14 9.64 14.99
C LEU A 92 -18.82 9.25 16.31
N GLY A 93 -18.15 9.45 17.47
CA GLY A 93 -18.65 9.03 18.79
C GLY A 93 -18.81 7.51 18.87
N LYS A 94 -17.86 6.73 18.34
CA LYS A 94 -17.83 5.27 18.36
C LYS A 94 -16.64 4.75 19.16
N ASP A 95 -16.71 3.49 19.59
CA ASP A 95 -15.70 2.81 20.40
C ASP A 95 -15.25 1.49 19.74
N VAL A 96 -15.02 1.52 18.41
CA VAL A 96 -14.52 0.35 17.67
C VAL A 96 -13.07 0.06 18.10
N ILE A 97 -12.80 -1.17 18.54
CA ILE A 97 -11.54 -1.55 19.17
C ILE A 97 -10.42 -1.75 18.13
N GLY A 98 -10.75 -2.30 16.95
CA GLY A 98 -9.73 -2.63 15.95
C GLY A 98 -10.30 -3.20 14.66
N PHE A 99 -9.43 -3.94 13.97
CA PHE A 99 -9.73 -4.63 12.72
C PHE A 99 -9.57 -6.13 12.92
N GLU A 100 -10.40 -6.93 12.25
CA GLU A 100 -10.15 -8.37 12.13
C GLU A 100 -8.87 -8.62 11.31
N ASP A 101 -8.19 -9.75 11.57
CA ASP A 101 -6.91 -10.10 10.91
C ASP A 101 -7.03 -10.18 9.39
N GLU A 102 -8.20 -10.62 8.90
CA GLU A 102 -8.51 -10.69 7.48
C GLU A 102 -8.55 -9.29 6.84
N VAL A 103 -9.13 -8.30 7.50
CA VAL A 103 -9.16 -6.90 7.03
C VAL A 103 -7.74 -6.33 6.98
N MET A 104 -6.95 -6.59 8.01
CA MET A 104 -5.57 -6.11 8.06
C MET A 104 -4.71 -6.76 6.96
N SER A 105 -4.96 -8.02 6.63
CA SER A 105 -4.33 -8.72 5.51
C SER A 105 -4.71 -8.11 4.17
N VAL A 106 -5.98 -7.78 3.97
CA VAL A 106 -6.45 -7.06 2.77
C VAL A 106 -5.78 -5.69 2.67
N PHE A 107 -5.72 -4.93 3.75
CA PHE A 107 -5.08 -3.60 3.77
C PHE A 107 -3.60 -3.66 3.39
N LYS A 108 -2.84 -4.64 3.86
CA LYS A 108 -1.42 -4.84 3.51
C LYS A 108 -1.21 -5.24 2.04
N ASN A 109 -2.17 -5.92 1.44
CA ASN A 109 -2.08 -6.39 0.06
C ASN A 109 -2.59 -5.39 -0.96
N TYR A 110 -3.45 -4.47 -0.56
CA TYR A 110 -3.99 -3.44 -1.44
C TYR A 110 -2.94 -2.37 -1.80
N ASN A 111 -2.99 -1.85 -3.02
CA ASN A 111 -1.97 -0.93 -3.55
C ASN A 111 -2.15 0.53 -3.12
N TRP A 112 -3.30 0.89 -2.56
CA TRP A 112 -3.61 2.24 -2.07
C TRP A 112 -3.30 3.34 -3.09
N PRO A 113 -3.94 3.39 -4.28
CA PRO A 113 -3.67 4.41 -5.28
C PRO A 113 -3.91 5.83 -4.75
N GLY A 114 -4.89 6.03 -3.87
CA GLY A 114 -5.15 7.29 -3.17
C GLY A 114 -4.35 7.48 -1.89
N ASN A 115 -3.39 6.56 -1.62
CA ASN A 115 -2.46 6.66 -0.50
C ASN A 115 -3.18 6.84 0.85
N LEU A 116 -2.62 7.61 1.77
CA LEU A 116 -3.19 7.86 3.11
C LEU A 116 -4.58 8.52 3.06
N ARG A 117 -4.87 9.32 2.02
CA ARG A 117 -6.18 9.96 1.88
C ARG A 117 -7.29 8.92 1.62
N GLU A 118 -7.01 7.96 0.78
CA GLU A 118 -7.91 6.84 0.50
C GLU A 118 -8.10 5.97 1.75
N MET A 119 -7.01 5.58 2.40
CA MET A 119 -7.05 4.77 3.62
C MET A 119 -7.88 5.44 4.71
N ARG A 120 -7.67 6.73 4.96
CA ARG A 120 -8.48 7.50 5.93
C ARG A 120 -9.96 7.42 5.63
N ASN A 121 -10.34 7.59 4.34
CA ASN A 121 -11.75 7.56 3.94
C ASN A 121 -12.34 6.15 4.08
N VAL A 122 -11.58 5.12 3.73
CA VAL A 122 -11.99 3.72 3.89
C VAL A 122 -12.20 3.38 5.36
N VAL A 123 -11.22 3.70 6.21
CA VAL A 123 -11.31 3.44 7.66
C VAL A 123 -12.48 4.19 8.28
N LYS A 124 -12.64 5.48 7.95
CA LYS A 124 -13.76 6.28 8.48
C LYS A 124 -15.12 5.68 8.08
N ARG A 125 -15.27 5.27 6.83
CA ARG A 125 -16.50 4.61 6.35
C ARG A 125 -16.72 3.27 7.06
N ALA A 126 -15.69 2.46 7.20
CA ALA A 126 -15.77 1.17 7.89
C ALA A 126 -16.15 1.35 9.36
N THR A 127 -15.56 2.32 10.06
CA THR A 127 -15.92 2.67 11.44
C THR A 127 -17.39 3.08 11.55
N LEU A 128 -17.90 3.87 10.59
CA LEU A 128 -19.30 4.28 10.58
C LEU A 128 -20.26 3.09 10.44
N LEU A 129 -19.92 2.13 9.55
CA LEU A 129 -20.75 0.96 9.24
C LEU A 129 -20.62 -0.16 10.26
N CYS A 130 -19.51 -0.22 11.00
CA CYS A 130 -19.23 -1.23 11.98
C CYS A 130 -20.29 -1.21 13.09
N LEU A 131 -20.93 -2.37 13.32
CA LEU A 131 -21.93 -2.57 14.39
C LEU A 131 -21.35 -3.33 15.59
N GLY A 132 -20.17 -3.92 15.45
CA GLY A 132 -19.49 -4.68 16.50
C GLY A 132 -18.27 -3.95 17.04
N ASP A 133 -17.45 -4.69 17.77
CA ASP A 133 -16.20 -4.19 18.38
C ASP A 133 -15.04 -4.12 17.37
N PHE A 134 -15.08 -4.92 16.29
CA PHE A 134 -14.03 -5.02 15.31
C PHE A 134 -14.57 -4.80 13.89
N ILE A 135 -13.84 -4.06 13.07
CA ILE A 135 -14.13 -3.88 11.65
C ILE A 135 -13.87 -5.20 10.92
N SER A 136 -14.89 -5.71 10.23
CA SER A 136 -14.89 -6.94 9.45
C SER A 136 -14.85 -6.67 7.94
N LEU A 137 -14.67 -7.72 7.13
CA LEU A 137 -14.68 -7.61 5.66
C LEU A 137 -15.98 -7.02 5.10
N LYS A 138 -17.09 -7.12 5.83
CA LYS A 138 -18.39 -6.57 5.41
C LYS A 138 -18.45 -5.05 5.50
N ASP A 139 -17.62 -4.46 6.36
CA ASP A 139 -17.60 -3.03 6.64
C ASP A 139 -16.72 -2.25 5.68
N ILE A 140 -15.83 -2.95 4.94
CA ILE A 140 -14.92 -2.34 3.96
C ILE A 140 -15.51 -2.41 2.54
N PRO A 141 -15.10 -1.51 1.61
CA PRO A 141 -15.53 -1.57 0.22
C PRO A 141 -15.18 -2.91 -0.45
N ALA A 142 -16.12 -3.45 -1.24
CA ALA A 142 -15.94 -4.72 -1.94
C ALA A 142 -14.73 -4.73 -2.89
N GLU A 143 -14.37 -3.57 -3.43
CA GLU A 143 -13.22 -3.40 -4.32
C GLU A 143 -11.89 -3.71 -3.62
N LEU A 144 -11.81 -3.46 -2.31
CA LEU A 144 -10.64 -3.83 -1.51
C LEU A 144 -10.65 -5.33 -1.18
N ALA A 145 -11.83 -5.87 -0.87
CA ALA A 145 -11.99 -7.28 -0.54
C ALA A 145 -11.80 -8.21 -1.75
N ALA A 146 -11.99 -7.70 -2.98
CA ALA A 146 -11.81 -8.44 -4.22
C ALA A 146 -10.33 -8.62 -4.64
N VAL A 147 -9.40 -7.97 -3.94
CA VAL A 147 -7.96 -8.24 -4.14
C VAL A 147 -7.67 -9.57 -3.47
N ASP A 148 -7.49 -10.64 -4.27
CA ASP A 148 -7.04 -11.92 -3.77
C ASP A 148 -5.83 -11.71 -2.85
N PRO A 149 -5.85 -12.20 -1.61
CA PRO A 149 -4.71 -12.07 -0.72
C PRO A 149 -3.52 -12.74 -1.40
N VAL A 150 -2.50 -11.96 -1.72
CA VAL A 150 -1.22 -12.53 -2.19
C VAL A 150 -0.75 -13.42 -1.04
N PRO A 151 -0.71 -14.76 -1.21
CA PRO A 151 -0.40 -15.66 -0.11
C PRO A 151 1.01 -15.32 0.38
N GLN A 152 1.14 -15.00 1.66
CA GLN A 152 2.43 -14.81 2.29
C GLN A 152 3.24 -16.11 2.13
N ILE A 153 4.54 -16.00 1.95
CA ILE A 153 5.42 -17.16 1.67
C ILE A 153 5.29 -18.23 2.77
N GLU A 154 5.03 -17.83 4.02
CA GLU A 154 4.74 -18.73 5.14
C GLU A 154 3.41 -19.47 4.99
N ASP A 155 2.34 -18.83 4.54
CA ASP A 155 1.05 -19.46 4.23
C ASP A 155 1.14 -20.42 3.04
N LEU A 156 2.00 -20.12 2.07
CA LEU A 156 2.26 -21.03 0.93
C LEU A 156 3.01 -22.28 1.37
N ALA A 157 3.94 -22.18 2.32
CA ALA A 157 4.65 -23.32 2.88
C ALA A 157 3.68 -24.22 3.68
N LEU A 158 2.90 -23.64 4.60
CA LEU A 158 1.91 -24.36 5.39
C LEU A 158 0.76 -24.94 4.55
N LYS A 159 0.29 -24.23 3.52
CA LYS A 159 -0.71 -24.75 2.57
C LYS A 159 -0.13 -25.84 1.67
N ARG A 160 1.14 -25.70 1.25
CA ARG A 160 1.84 -26.75 0.48
C ARG A 160 2.00 -28.02 1.30
N GLU A 161 2.43 -27.93 2.56
CA GLU A 161 2.57 -29.08 3.45
C GLU A 161 1.23 -29.74 3.73
N LYS A 162 0.17 -29.00 4.07
CA LYS A 162 -1.18 -29.55 4.27
C LYS A 162 -1.74 -30.20 3.01
N ASN A 163 -1.59 -29.56 1.85
CA ASN A 163 -2.01 -30.14 0.57
C ASN A 163 -1.19 -31.37 0.21
N GLU A 164 0.10 -31.39 0.49
CA GLU A 164 0.98 -32.52 0.19
C GLU A 164 0.65 -33.72 1.07
N VAL A 165 0.42 -33.53 2.36
CA VAL A 165 -0.06 -34.56 3.28
C VAL A 165 -1.38 -35.15 2.82
N GLN A 166 -2.31 -34.31 2.40
CA GLN A 166 -3.62 -34.76 1.93
C GLN A 166 -3.50 -35.54 0.61
N LEU A 167 -2.70 -35.08 -0.34
CA LEU A 167 -2.44 -35.77 -1.61
C LEU A 167 -1.79 -37.14 -1.38
N ILE A 168 -0.84 -37.26 -0.46
CA ILE A 168 -0.22 -38.55 -0.12
C ILE A 168 -1.24 -39.50 0.49
N ARG A 169 -2.08 -39.04 1.42
CA ARG A 169 -3.14 -39.88 2.03
C ARG A 169 -4.16 -40.34 1.00
N GLU A 170 -4.61 -39.45 0.11
CA GLU A 170 -5.55 -39.81 -0.95
C GLU A 170 -4.95 -40.80 -1.95
N ALA A 171 -3.68 -40.65 -2.33
CA ALA A 171 -2.99 -41.58 -3.22
C ALA A 171 -2.83 -42.98 -2.57
N LEU A 172 -2.47 -43.02 -1.30
CA LEU A 172 -2.38 -44.27 -0.55
C LEU A 172 -3.75 -44.98 -0.43
N ALA A 173 -4.81 -44.22 -0.13
CA ALA A 173 -6.17 -44.74 -0.06
C ALA A 173 -6.64 -45.32 -1.40
N LYS A 174 -6.41 -44.62 -2.52
CA LYS A 174 -6.74 -45.05 -3.88
C LYS A 174 -5.96 -46.29 -4.31
N CYS A 175 -4.74 -46.46 -3.82
CA CYS A 175 -3.88 -47.60 -4.16
C CYS A 175 -3.88 -48.69 -3.07
N HIS A 176 -4.88 -48.75 -2.22
CA HIS A 176 -5.00 -49.75 -1.14
C HIS A 176 -3.71 -49.91 -0.32
N ASN A 177 -3.07 -48.78 0.04
CA ASN A 177 -1.77 -48.70 0.74
C ASN A 177 -0.58 -49.27 -0.05
N ASN A 178 -0.71 -49.50 -1.34
CA ASN A 178 0.42 -49.87 -2.20
C ASN A 178 1.31 -48.69 -2.47
N LYS A 179 2.39 -48.56 -1.68
CA LYS A 179 3.33 -47.42 -1.72
C LYS A 179 4.03 -47.23 -3.09
N SER A 180 4.19 -48.34 -3.87
CA SER A 180 4.81 -48.25 -5.20
C SER A 180 3.84 -47.69 -6.23
N GLU A 181 2.58 -48.04 -6.18
CA GLU A 181 1.54 -47.47 -7.06
C GLU A 181 1.20 -46.03 -6.66
N ALA A 182 1.15 -45.72 -5.36
CA ALA A 182 0.94 -44.37 -4.87
C ALA A 182 2.07 -43.43 -5.32
N ALA A 183 3.33 -43.86 -5.31
CA ALA A 183 4.44 -43.09 -5.82
C ALA A 183 4.30 -42.80 -7.33
N ARG A 184 3.87 -43.80 -8.12
CA ARG A 184 3.59 -43.63 -9.56
C ARG A 184 2.42 -42.64 -9.80
N LEU A 185 1.34 -42.78 -9.01
CA LEU A 185 0.18 -41.90 -9.09
C LEU A 185 0.55 -40.44 -8.80
N LEU A 186 1.45 -40.20 -7.84
CA LEU A 186 1.95 -38.88 -7.47
C LEU A 186 3.11 -38.41 -8.36
N LYS A 187 3.56 -39.23 -9.32
CA LYS A 187 4.71 -38.93 -10.20
C LYS A 187 6.00 -38.59 -9.45
N ILE A 188 6.26 -39.28 -8.32
CA ILE A 188 7.47 -39.13 -7.52
C ILE A 188 8.16 -40.48 -7.34
N ASP A 189 9.45 -40.46 -7.00
CA ASP A 189 10.17 -41.68 -6.67
C ASP A 189 9.68 -42.32 -5.37
N ARG A 190 9.73 -43.63 -5.32
CA ARG A 190 9.35 -44.42 -4.13
C ARG A 190 10.14 -43.97 -2.89
N LYS A 191 11.45 -43.67 -3.03
CA LYS A 191 12.31 -43.16 -1.96
C LYS A 191 11.82 -41.79 -1.44
N THR A 192 11.44 -40.92 -2.34
CA THR A 192 10.89 -39.59 -2.02
C THR A 192 9.55 -39.72 -1.26
N LEU A 193 8.67 -40.62 -1.70
CA LEU A 193 7.40 -40.91 -0.99
C LEU A 193 7.66 -41.40 0.45
N TYR A 194 8.58 -42.33 0.65
CA TYR A 194 8.93 -42.82 1.98
C TYR A 194 9.49 -41.71 2.89
N ASN A 195 10.38 -40.88 2.38
CA ASN A 195 10.94 -39.78 3.14
C ASN A 195 9.84 -38.78 3.56
N LYS A 196 8.91 -38.46 2.67
CA LYS A 196 7.78 -37.59 2.96
C LYS A 196 6.78 -38.22 3.94
N MET A 197 6.48 -39.49 3.80
CA MET A 197 5.65 -40.23 4.77
C MET A 197 6.28 -40.18 6.16
N LYS A 198 7.59 -40.39 6.26
CA LYS A 198 8.33 -40.30 7.54
C LYS A 198 8.32 -38.91 8.12
N LEU A 199 8.52 -37.87 7.26
CA LEU A 199 8.50 -36.46 7.65
C LEU A 199 7.15 -36.04 8.23
N TYR A 200 6.06 -36.51 7.61
CA TYR A 200 4.68 -36.14 7.99
C TYR A 200 4.01 -37.17 8.92
N SER A 201 4.76 -38.15 9.43
CA SER A 201 4.25 -39.22 10.31
C SER A 201 2.97 -39.92 9.75
N ILE A 202 2.99 -40.22 8.44
CA ILE A 202 1.93 -40.96 7.76
C ILE A 202 2.31 -42.45 7.75
N GLU A 203 1.49 -43.26 8.39
CA GLU A 203 1.66 -44.75 8.42
C GLU A 203 1.16 -45.41 7.13
#